data_8c9544241cb3a70b048f5103013e4996
#
_entry.id   8c9544241cb3a70b048f5103013e4996
#
_cell.length_a   1.000
_cell.length_b   1.000
_cell.length_c   1.000
_cell.angle_alpha   90.00
_cell.angle_beta   90.00
_cell.angle_gamma   90.00
#
_symmetry.space_group_name_H-M   'P 1'
#
loop_
_entity.id
_entity.type
_entity.pdbx_description
1 polymer ?
#
loop_
_entity_poly.entity_id
_entity_poly.type
_entity_poly.pdbx_seq_one_letter_code
_entity_poly.pdbx_strand_id
1 'polypeptide(L)'
;MKKVKRLFLVLAAVALTACNSNDDEVEAGIEIPGITITDDVDCCSAEEALQVYKFLQTVKIVPELSTEIDGKYNVFAYTHNGSFHNGYNELFFVATKKATGNYIKNFELTNITPTMHMVKMDKFHSTPTGPAADSFDNGILAVKRSWVSFIMNTSEAGSWTLSYDALVLGKEGKVEKKNIVVNALPDGQAWLKSFKVGDDVYFLSLVNPNDWKTGSNTIKAYISKKSNPITTPYALATETFTVDIDPRMPDMGNHTSPDNTPLVKQQDGSYQGTINLTMTGLWRIHFTVKDTKGNIVAGGEEELSSLYWDVTI
;
A
#
# COMPACT_ATOMS: atom_id res chain seq x y z
N MET A 1 43.75 55.04 -47.91
CA MET A 1 43.25 53.67 -48.14
C MET A 1 42.83 53.06 -46.82
N LYS A 2 41.57 53.09 -46.42
CA LYS A 2 41.00 52.31 -45.35
C LYS A 2 39.53 52.02 -45.70
N LYS A 3 39.24 50.78 -46.03
CA LYS A 3 37.88 50.29 -46.37
C LYS A 3 37.06 50.18 -45.10
N VAL A 4 35.97 50.94 -45.03
CA VAL A 4 34.94 50.81 -43.98
C VAL A 4 33.94 49.77 -44.44
N LYS A 5 33.88 48.66 -43.74
CA LYS A 5 32.84 47.67 -43.93
C LYS A 5 31.54 48.14 -43.24
N ARG A 6 30.52 48.36 -44.03
CA ARG A 6 29.17 48.64 -43.55
C ARG A 6 28.56 47.32 -43.10
N LEU A 7 28.23 47.26 -41.82
CA LEU A 7 27.45 46.14 -41.18
C LEU A 7 25.95 46.44 -41.41
N PHE A 8 25.32 45.65 -42.22
CA PHE A 8 23.84 45.66 -42.32
C PHE A 8 23.23 45.00 -41.16
N LEU A 9 22.54 45.75 -40.31
CA LEU A 9 21.70 45.23 -39.23
C LEU A 9 20.34 44.86 -39.85
N VAL A 10 20.07 43.58 -40.02
CA VAL A 10 18.74 43.09 -40.41
C VAL A 10 17.89 43.04 -39.16
N LEU A 11 16.97 43.98 -39.04
CA LEU A 11 15.91 43.95 -38.00
C LEU A 11 14.89 42.90 -38.43
N ALA A 12 14.92 41.76 -37.81
CA ALA A 12 13.84 40.76 -37.93
C ALA A 12 12.67 41.25 -37.08
N ALA A 13 11.65 41.78 -37.73
CA ALA A 13 10.36 42.01 -37.10
C ALA A 13 9.71 40.67 -36.79
N VAL A 14 9.70 40.29 -35.52
CA VAL A 14 8.89 39.17 -35.03
C VAL A 14 7.43 39.65 -34.99
N ALA A 15 6.70 39.26 -36.01
CA ALA A 15 5.23 39.37 -35.98
C ALA A 15 4.71 38.42 -34.89
N LEU A 16 4.27 38.99 -33.79
CA LEU A 16 3.43 38.26 -32.84
C LEU A 16 2.07 38.05 -33.50
N THR A 17 1.89 36.92 -34.16
CA THR A 17 0.59 36.43 -34.47
C THR A 17 0.00 35.97 -33.15
N ALA A 18 -0.90 36.77 -32.59
CA ALA A 18 -1.83 36.32 -31.60
C ALA A 18 -2.67 35.21 -32.28
N CYS A 19 -2.39 33.97 -31.93
CA CYS A 19 -3.33 32.87 -32.20
C CYS A 19 -4.59 33.15 -31.43
N ASN A 20 -5.59 33.66 -32.13
CA ASN A 20 -6.97 33.64 -31.68
C ASN A 20 -7.43 32.20 -31.90
N SER A 21 -7.20 31.35 -30.91
CA SER A 21 -7.67 29.98 -30.94
C SER A 21 -9.17 29.97 -30.55
N ASN A 22 -10.00 30.33 -31.52
CA ASN A 22 -11.36 29.82 -31.61
C ASN A 22 -11.30 28.50 -32.43
N ASP A 23 -10.47 27.59 -32.02
CA ASP A 23 -10.61 26.21 -32.40
C ASP A 23 -11.45 25.56 -31.29
N ASP A 24 -12.76 25.56 -31.49
CA ASP A 24 -13.65 24.52 -30.99
C ASP A 24 -13.26 23.18 -31.66
N GLU A 25 -12.01 22.75 -31.52
CA GLU A 25 -11.72 21.34 -31.56
C GLU A 25 -12.37 20.76 -30.31
N VAL A 26 -13.58 20.25 -30.52
CA VAL A 26 -14.19 19.28 -29.61
C VAL A 26 -13.17 18.17 -29.51
N GLU A 27 -12.33 18.21 -28.47
CA GLU A 27 -11.49 17.07 -28.11
C GLU A 27 -12.43 15.88 -28.11
N ALA A 28 -12.13 14.87 -28.95
CA ALA A 28 -12.94 13.67 -29.04
C ALA A 28 -13.06 13.14 -27.64
N GLY A 29 -14.26 13.28 -27.04
CA GLY A 29 -14.45 13.15 -25.61
C GLY A 29 -13.93 11.80 -25.15
N ILE A 30 -13.14 11.80 -24.10
CA ILE A 30 -12.67 10.55 -23.47
C ILE A 30 -13.91 9.81 -23.00
N GLU A 31 -14.25 8.72 -23.69
CA GLU A 31 -15.33 7.84 -23.27
C GLU A 31 -14.80 6.81 -22.28
N ILE A 32 -15.37 6.81 -21.09
CA ILE A 32 -15.06 5.83 -20.04
C ILE A 32 -16.29 4.97 -19.83
N PRO A 33 -16.22 3.65 -20.02
CA PRO A 33 -17.35 2.75 -19.86
C PRO A 33 -18.02 2.90 -18.49
N GLY A 34 -19.34 3.15 -18.48
CA GLY A 34 -20.14 3.28 -17.27
C GLY A 34 -20.03 4.63 -16.56
N ILE A 35 -19.33 5.60 -17.13
CA ILE A 35 -19.21 6.95 -16.60
C ILE A 35 -19.79 7.95 -17.61
N THR A 36 -20.72 8.78 -17.15
CA THR A 36 -21.21 9.91 -17.92
C THR A 36 -20.46 11.16 -17.45
N ILE A 37 -19.52 11.63 -18.25
CA ILE A 37 -18.80 12.89 -17.95
C ILE A 37 -19.77 14.04 -18.23
N THR A 38 -20.09 14.79 -17.18
CA THR A 38 -20.92 15.99 -17.24
C THR A 38 -20.10 17.16 -16.69
N ASP A 39 -20.46 18.40 -17.03
CA ASP A 39 -19.81 19.62 -16.51
C ASP A 39 -19.85 19.72 -14.98
N ASP A 40 -20.63 18.88 -14.32
CA ASP A 40 -20.83 18.81 -12.88
C ASP A 40 -20.00 17.68 -12.26
N VAL A 41 -18.72 17.60 -12.63
CA VAL A 41 -17.81 16.53 -12.20
C VAL A 41 -17.22 16.87 -10.82
N ASP A 42 -17.69 16.20 -9.77
CA ASP A 42 -17.17 16.37 -8.40
C ASP A 42 -15.76 15.80 -8.19
N CYS A 43 -15.19 15.21 -9.21
CA CYS A 43 -13.90 14.56 -9.09
C CYS A 43 -12.83 15.30 -9.86
N CYS A 44 -12.87 15.17 -11.14
CA CYS A 44 -11.63 15.16 -11.86
C CYS A 44 -11.89 15.49 -13.32
N SER A 45 -10.87 16.01 -13.97
CA SER A 45 -10.87 16.09 -15.42
C SER A 45 -11.09 14.69 -16.04
N ALA A 46 -11.40 14.65 -17.31
CA ALA A 46 -11.57 13.39 -18.05
C ALA A 46 -10.31 12.51 -17.95
N GLU A 47 -9.12 13.14 -17.94
CA GLU A 47 -7.84 12.44 -17.81
C GLU A 47 -7.69 11.79 -16.43
N GLU A 48 -8.04 12.49 -15.35
CA GLU A 48 -8.00 11.93 -13.99
C GLU A 48 -8.99 10.75 -13.87
N ALA A 49 -10.20 10.90 -14.40
CA ALA A 49 -11.19 9.83 -14.43
C ALA A 49 -10.68 8.61 -15.21
N LEU A 50 -10.01 8.84 -16.34
CA LEU A 50 -9.36 7.78 -17.11
C LEU A 50 -8.23 7.10 -16.34
N GLN A 51 -7.45 7.84 -15.56
CA GLN A 51 -6.43 7.25 -14.69
C GLN A 51 -7.03 6.35 -13.63
N VAL A 52 -8.11 6.78 -12.96
CA VAL A 52 -8.87 5.93 -12.01
C VAL A 52 -9.38 4.68 -12.71
N TYR A 53 -10.03 4.84 -13.87
CA TYR A 53 -10.54 3.70 -14.64
C TYR A 53 -9.43 2.70 -15.00
N LYS A 54 -8.29 3.18 -15.51
CA LYS A 54 -7.13 2.31 -15.83
C LYS A 54 -6.59 1.60 -14.58
N PHE A 55 -6.50 2.30 -13.46
CA PHE A 55 -6.10 1.70 -12.20
C PHE A 55 -7.06 0.57 -11.79
N LEU A 56 -8.37 0.79 -11.90
CA LEU A 56 -9.38 -0.20 -11.53
C LEU A 56 -9.33 -1.47 -12.40
N GLN A 57 -8.69 -1.43 -13.57
CA GLN A 57 -8.43 -2.65 -14.36
C GLN A 57 -7.31 -3.52 -13.78
N THR A 58 -6.50 -2.98 -12.87
CA THR A 58 -5.37 -3.70 -12.22
C THR A 58 -5.75 -4.31 -10.88
N VAL A 59 -6.94 -4.02 -10.35
CA VAL A 59 -7.44 -4.47 -9.07
C VAL A 59 -8.82 -5.12 -9.22
N LYS A 60 -9.27 -5.86 -8.20
CA LYS A 60 -10.57 -6.51 -8.20
C LYS A 60 -11.39 -6.08 -6.99
N ILE A 61 -12.69 -5.91 -7.24
CA ILE A 61 -13.64 -5.54 -6.20
C ILE A 61 -13.75 -6.62 -5.12
N VAL A 62 -13.97 -6.17 -3.88
CA VAL A 62 -14.38 -6.97 -2.72
C VAL A 62 -15.83 -6.59 -2.40
N PRO A 63 -16.82 -7.30 -2.95
CA PRO A 63 -18.22 -6.88 -2.85
C PRO A 63 -18.73 -6.74 -1.43
N GLU A 64 -18.26 -7.60 -0.53
CA GLU A 64 -18.67 -7.62 0.89
C GLU A 64 -18.32 -6.32 1.62
N LEU A 65 -17.28 -5.63 1.14
CA LEU A 65 -16.80 -4.36 1.71
C LEU A 65 -17.32 -3.14 0.96
N SER A 66 -18.13 -3.32 -0.06
CA SER A 66 -18.75 -2.21 -0.79
C SER A 66 -20.05 -1.78 -0.10
N THR A 67 -20.37 -0.49 -0.16
CA THR A 67 -21.57 0.05 0.50
C THR A 67 -22.18 1.19 -0.30
N GLU A 68 -23.49 1.37 -0.13
CA GLU A 68 -24.25 2.51 -0.64
C GLU A 68 -24.48 3.52 0.47
N ILE A 69 -24.35 4.81 0.17
CA ILE A 69 -24.52 5.90 1.11
C ILE A 69 -25.60 6.86 0.62
N ASP A 70 -26.59 7.11 1.47
CA ASP A 70 -27.72 8.06 1.25
C ASP A 70 -28.51 7.80 -0.07
N GLY A 71 -28.46 6.57 -0.61
CA GLY A 71 -29.08 6.22 -1.88
C GLY A 71 -28.46 6.89 -3.12
N LYS A 72 -27.38 7.67 -2.94
CA LYS A 72 -26.79 8.54 -3.98
C LYS A 72 -25.36 8.20 -4.34
N TYR A 73 -24.62 7.63 -3.39
CA TYR A 73 -23.20 7.34 -3.55
C TYR A 73 -22.91 5.89 -3.30
N ASN A 74 -21.91 5.35 -3.99
CA ASN A 74 -21.35 4.05 -3.71
C ASN A 74 -19.90 4.22 -3.24
N VAL A 75 -19.46 3.42 -2.28
CA VAL A 75 -18.05 3.22 -1.94
C VAL A 75 -17.72 1.78 -2.25
N PHE A 76 -16.75 1.59 -3.12
CA PHE A 76 -16.26 0.28 -3.53
C PHE A 76 -14.89 0.02 -2.92
N ALA A 77 -14.71 -1.17 -2.39
CA ALA A 77 -13.41 -1.65 -1.89
C ALA A 77 -12.79 -2.64 -2.87
N TYR A 78 -11.47 -2.57 -3.03
CA TYR A 78 -10.70 -3.40 -3.96
C TYR A 78 -9.45 -3.94 -3.28
N THR A 79 -8.97 -5.06 -3.76
CA THR A 79 -7.63 -5.59 -3.54
C THR A 79 -7.02 -6.00 -4.88
N HIS A 80 -5.74 -6.36 -4.93
CA HIS A 80 -5.10 -6.76 -6.19
C HIS A 80 -5.81 -7.92 -6.89
N ASN A 81 -6.39 -8.85 -6.13
CA ASN A 81 -7.01 -10.07 -6.69
C ASN A 81 -8.47 -10.30 -6.24
N GLY A 82 -9.08 -9.35 -5.51
CA GLY A 82 -10.45 -9.47 -4.97
C GLY A 82 -10.54 -10.35 -3.72
N SER A 83 -9.42 -10.70 -3.11
CA SER A 83 -9.36 -11.55 -1.92
C SER A 83 -8.28 -11.09 -0.96
N PHE A 84 -8.26 -11.67 0.24
CA PHE A 84 -7.23 -11.45 1.24
C PHE A 84 -6.43 -12.73 1.48
N HIS A 85 -5.19 -12.54 1.95
CA HIS A 85 -4.34 -13.62 2.42
C HIS A 85 -3.62 -13.21 3.72
N ASN A 86 -3.08 -14.17 4.45
CA ASN A 86 -2.24 -13.87 5.59
C ASN A 86 -0.98 -13.11 5.12
N GLY A 87 -0.44 -12.23 5.99
CA GLY A 87 0.56 -11.23 5.62
C GLY A 87 -0.07 -9.94 5.11
N TYR A 88 0.69 -9.14 4.39
CA TYR A 88 0.35 -7.80 3.94
C TYR A 88 -0.63 -7.80 2.75
N ASN A 89 -1.68 -6.99 2.83
CA ASN A 89 -2.66 -6.78 1.78
C ASN A 89 -2.95 -5.30 1.63
N GLU A 90 -2.95 -4.79 0.41
CA GLU A 90 -3.41 -3.44 0.11
C GLU A 90 -4.92 -3.41 -0.10
N LEU A 91 -5.54 -2.36 0.43
CA LEU A 91 -6.94 -2.04 0.19
C LEU A 91 -7.03 -0.71 -0.52
N PHE A 92 -7.82 -0.68 -1.57
CA PHE A 92 -8.12 0.53 -2.32
C PHE A 92 -9.60 0.81 -2.26
N PHE A 93 -9.96 2.07 -2.20
CA PHE A 93 -11.34 2.51 -2.12
C PHE A 93 -11.59 3.60 -3.14
N VAL A 94 -12.75 3.51 -3.78
CA VAL A 94 -13.22 4.50 -4.73
C VAL A 94 -14.67 4.82 -4.43
N ALA A 95 -15.00 6.10 -4.36
CA ALA A 95 -16.37 6.56 -4.23
C ALA A 95 -16.92 7.03 -5.58
N THR A 96 -18.19 6.76 -5.86
CA THR A 96 -18.86 7.19 -7.09
C THR A 96 -20.25 7.77 -6.83
N LYS A 97 -20.71 8.64 -7.73
CA LYS A 97 -22.13 9.00 -7.83
C LYS A 97 -22.91 7.84 -8.44
N LYS A 98 -23.95 7.37 -7.77
CA LYS A 98 -24.76 6.24 -8.24
C LYS A 98 -25.46 6.52 -9.56
N ALA A 99 -25.91 7.77 -9.77
CA ALA A 99 -26.66 8.14 -10.95
C ALA A 99 -25.82 8.21 -12.24
N THR A 100 -24.55 8.59 -12.15
CA THR A 100 -23.68 8.86 -13.31
C THR A 100 -22.46 7.96 -13.39
N GLY A 101 -22.11 7.24 -12.32
CA GLY A 101 -20.87 6.50 -12.20
C GLY A 101 -19.63 7.38 -11.96
N ASN A 102 -19.78 8.71 -11.95
CA ASN A 102 -18.65 9.63 -11.79
C ASN A 102 -17.92 9.40 -10.48
N TYR A 103 -16.59 9.37 -10.55
CA TYR A 103 -15.73 9.24 -9.38
C TYR A 103 -15.78 10.49 -8.50
N ILE A 104 -15.57 10.31 -7.22
CA ILE A 104 -15.56 11.34 -6.20
C ILE A 104 -14.20 11.31 -5.51
N LYS A 105 -13.46 12.43 -5.49
CA LYS A 105 -12.18 12.51 -4.77
C LYS A 105 -12.33 13.01 -3.33
N ASN A 106 -13.36 13.80 -3.06
CA ASN A 106 -13.61 14.34 -1.73
C ASN A 106 -14.44 13.36 -0.90
N PHE A 107 -13.80 12.27 -0.46
CA PHE A 107 -14.35 11.37 0.51
C PHE A 107 -13.25 10.94 1.49
N GLU A 108 -13.64 10.56 2.68
CA GLU A 108 -12.77 10.16 3.76
C GLU A 108 -13.12 8.74 4.22
N LEU A 109 -12.11 8.03 4.68
CA LEU A 109 -12.25 6.71 5.28
C LEU A 109 -11.60 6.74 6.66
N THR A 110 -12.30 6.22 7.63
CA THR A 110 -11.83 6.12 9.01
C THR A 110 -12.19 4.78 9.62
N ASN A 111 -11.62 4.49 10.78
CA ASN A 111 -11.98 3.33 11.60
C ASN A 111 -11.87 1.98 10.88
N ILE A 112 -10.91 1.84 9.96
CA ILE A 112 -10.65 0.54 9.31
C ILE A 112 -10.23 -0.44 10.39
N THR A 113 -11.13 -1.39 10.70
CA THR A 113 -10.99 -2.29 11.85
C THR A 113 -11.19 -3.74 11.45
N PRO A 114 -10.12 -4.46 11.15
CA PRO A 114 -10.15 -5.91 11.04
C PRO A 114 -10.27 -6.54 12.43
N THR A 115 -11.15 -7.52 12.57
CA THR A 115 -11.39 -8.23 13.83
C THR A 115 -11.41 -9.73 13.60
N MET A 116 -10.54 -10.45 14.27
CA MET A 116 -10.54 -11.91 14.35
C MET A 116 -11.37 -12.39 15.53
N HIS A 117 -12.28 -13.30 15.30
CA HIS A 117 -12.94 -14.08 16.35
C HIS A 117 -12.31 -15.47 16.44
N MET A 118 -11.61 -15.74 17.53
CA MET A 118 -11.03 -17.05 17.84
C MET A 118 -12.09 -17.93 18.50
N VAL A 119 -12.73 -18.79 17.72
CA VAL A 119 -13.94 -19.54 18.09
C VAL A 119 -13.76 -20.37 19.37
N LYS A 120 -12.69 -21.16 19.46
CA LYS A 120 -12.46 -22.05 20.62
C LYS A 120 -12.24 -21.31 21.94
N MET A 121 -11.72 -20.11 21.91
CA MET A 121 -11.41 -19.31 23.10
C MET A 121 -12.45 -18.22 23.36
N ASP A 122 -13.36 -18.00 22.44
CA ASP A 122 -14.30 -16.87 22.41
C ASP A 122 -13.58 -15.54 22.67
N LYS A 123 -12.45 -15.32 21.99
CA LYS A 123 -11.65 -14.11 22.12
C LYS A 123 -11.55 -13.39 20.79
N PHE A 124 -11.43 -12.08 20.90
CA PHE A 124 -11.30 -11.20 19.75
C PHE A 124 -9.95 -10.49 19.77
N HIS A 125 -9.37 -10.31 18.59
CA HIS A 125 -8.18 -9.46 18.42
C HIS A 125 -8.18 -8.82 17.05
N SER A 126 -7.40 -7.76 16.91
CA SER A 126 -7.14 -7.12 15.62
C SER A 126 -5.79 -7.56 15.04
N THR A 127 -5.27 -6.79 14.10
CA THR A 127 -4.03 -7.08 13.36
C THR A 127 -3.37 -5.77 12.92
N PRO A 128 -2.10 -5.77 12.47
CA PRO A 128 -1.46 -4.60 11.87
C PRO A 128 -2.31 -3.99 10.75
N THR A 129 -2.59 -2.70 10.89
CA THR A 129 -3.48 -1.97 9.99
C THR A 129 -2.94 -0.56 9.76
N GLY A 130 -2.85 -0.17 8.51
CA GLY A 130 -2.43 1.17 8.11
C GLY A 130 -3.56 2.20 8.23
N PRO A 131 -3.22 3.48 8.31
CA PRO A 131 -4.19 4.53 8.16
C PRO A 131 -4.75 4.55 6.75
N ALA A 132 -5.93 5.15 6.57
CA ALA A 132 -6.39 5.52 5.24
C ALA A 132 -5.54 6.68 4.73
N ALA A 133 -4.99 6.55 3.54
CA ALA A 133 -4.25 7.62 2.87
C ALA A 133 -5.16 8.36 1.89
N ASP A 134 -5.04 9.69 1.86
CA ASP A 134 -5.86 10.56 1.03
C ASP A 134 -5.55 10.47 -0.47
N SER A 135 -4.43 9.88 -0.83
CA SER A 135 -4.07 9.65 -2.22
C SER A 135 -3.24 8.38 -2.35
N PHE A 136 -3.28 7.78 -3.53
CA PHE A 136 -2.38 6.71 -3.92
C PHE A 136 -1.02 7.29 -4.35
N ASP A 137 0.07 6.50 -4.23
CA ASP A 137 1.47 6.92 -4.48
C ASP A 137 1.72 7.56 -5.87
N ASN A 138 0.81 7.37 -6.82
CA ASN A 138 0.87 7.93 -8.17
C ASN A 138 0.04 9.23 -8.34
N GLY A 139 -0.49 9.79 -7.26
CA GLY A 139 -1.25 11.04 -7.28
C GLY A 139 -2.71 10.93 -7.73
N ILE A 140 -3.28 9.72 -7.84
CA ILE A 140 -4.71 9.53 -8.15
C ILE A 140 -5.55 9.83 -6.91
N LEU A 141 -6.01 11.08 -6.77
CA LEU A 141 -6.70 11.57 -5.57
C LEU A 141 -8.04 10.89 -5.30
N ALA A 142 -8.72 10.40 -6.35
CA ALA A 142 -9.99 9.69 -6.21
C ALA A 142 -9.84 8.22 -5.77
N VAL A 143 -8.61 7.73 -5.56
CA VAL A 143 -8.34 6.42 -4.99
C VAL A 143 -7.74 6.60 -3.61
N LYS A 144 -8.44 6.13 -2.57
CA LYS A 144 -7.90 6.08 -1.21
C LYS A 144 -7.27 4.72 -0.98
N ARG A 145 -6.16 4.70 -0.25
CA ARG A 145 -5.40 3.49 0.03
C ARG A 145 -5.28 3.24 1.53
N SER A 146 -5.39 2.00 1.93
CA SER A 146 -4.99 1.51 3.24
C SER A 146 -4.33 0.14 3.07
N TRP A 147 -3.98 -0.49 4.17
CA TRP A 147 -3.44 -1.85 4.17
C TRP A 147 -3.77 -2.58 5.47
N VAL A 148 -3.79 -3.90 5.40
CA VAL A 148 -3.95 -4.79 6.55
C VAL A 148 -2.96 -5.94 6.42
N SER A 149 -2.23 -6.25 7.49
CA SER A 149 -1.38 -7.45 7.54
C SER A 149 -1.99 -8.50 8.45
N PHE A 150 -2.68 -9.48 7.86
CA PHE A 150 -3.36 -10.51 8.62
C PHE A 150 -2.38 -11.49 9.24
N ILE A 151 -2.38 -11.60 10.59
CA ILE A 151 -1.49 -12.49 11.34
C ILE A 151 -1.92 -13.95 11.29
N MET A 152 -3.14 -14.22 10.85
CA MET A 152 -3.71 -15.56 10.71
C MET A 152 -4.64 -15.60 9.49
N ASN A 153 -4.76 -16.78 8.87
CA ASN A 153 -5.80 -17.04 7.87
C ASN A 153 -7.13 -17.42 8.52
N THR A 154 -8.21 -17.34 7.74
CA THR A 154 -9.53 -17.87 8.12
C THR A 154 -9.49 -19.40 8.18
N SER A 155 -10.04 -19.99 9.22
CA SER A 155 -10.11 -21.44 9.42
C SER A 155 -11.25 -21.80 10.40
N GLU A 156 -11.43 -23.07 10.70
CA GLU A 156 -12.37 -23.50 11.76
C GLU A 156 -12.00 -22.93 13.15
N ALA A 157 -10.73 -22.54 13.34
CA ALA A 157 -10.26 -21.95 14.59
C ALA A 157 -10.63 -20.47 14.73
N GLY A 158 -10.95 -19.79 13.63
CA GLY A 158 -11.30 -18.38 13.68
C GLY A 158 -11.67 -17.76 12.34
N SER A 159 -12.46 -16.69 12.41
CA SER A 159 -12.98 -15.94 11.27
C SER A 159 -12.69 -14.46 11.39
N TRP A 160 -12.50 -13.80 10.25
CA TRP A 160 -12.26 -12.38 10.17
C TRP A 160 -13.51 -11.61 9.77
N THR A 161 -13.69 -10.46 10.39
CA THR A 161 -14.58 -9.41 9.90
C THR A 161 -13.78 -8.14 9.67
N LEU A 162 -14.29 -7.27 8.77
CA LEU A 162 -13.73 -5.94 8.55
C LEU A 162 -14.84 -4.89 8.63
N SER A 163 -14.56 -3.80 9.31
CA SER A 163 -15.42 -2.62 9.42
C SER A 163 -14.66 -1.38 8.96
N TYR A 164 -15.37 -0.38 8.45
CA TYR A 164 -14.85 0.96 8.24
C TYR A 164 -16.00 1.98 8.19
N ASP A 165 -15.67 3.24 8.45
CA ASP A 165 -16.57 4.37 8.25
C ASP A 165 -16.15 5.14 6.99
N ALA A 166 -17.12 5.68 6.27
CA ALA A 166 -16.90 6.51 5.09
C ALA A 166 -17.70 7.80 5.19
N LEU A 167 -17.09 8.92 4.80
CA LEU A 167 -17.76 10.22 4.65
C LEU A 167 -17.63 10.66 3.20
N VAL A 168 -18.74 10.71 2.47
CA VAL A 168 -18.77 11.10 1.05
C VAL A 168 -19.61 12.36 0.90
N LEU A 169 -18.99 13.46 0.51
CA LEU A 169 -19.65 14.75 0.31
C LEU A 169 -20.59 15.13 1.50
N GLY A 170 -20.10 14.93 2.73
CA GLY A 170 -20.81 15.22 3.96
C GLY A 170 -21.89 14.19 4.36
N LYS A 171 -21.95 13.04 3.67
CA LYS A 171 -22.85 11.94 4.01
C LYS A 171 -22.06 10.77 4.62
N GLU A 172 -22.49 10.35 5.79
CA GLU A 172 -21.87 9.24 6.51
C GLU A 172 -22.40 7.89 6.02
N GLY A 173 -21.52 6.92 5.95
CA GLY A 173 -21.82 5.53 5.69
C GLY A 173 -20.92 4.61 6.50
N LYS A 174 -21.38 3.38 6.74
CA LYS A 174 -20.62 2.40 7.52
C LYS A 174 -20.69 1.03 6.88
N VAL A 175 -19.56 0.35 6.95
CA VAL A 175 -19.48 -1.09 6.74
C VAL A 175 -19.18 -1.71 8.10
N GLU A 176 -20.10 -2.50 8.65
CA GLU A 176 -19.96 -3.06 9.98
C GLU A 176 -19.77 -4.57 9.92
N LYS A 177 -18.68 -5.05 10.50
CA LYS A 177 -18.36 -6.47 10.76
C LYS A 177 -18.68 -7.38 9.57
N LYS A 178 -18.30 -6.97 8.35
CA LYS A 178 -18.48 -7.83 7.18
C LYS A 178 -17.50 -8.98 7.22
N ASN A 179 -18.03 -10.19 7.06
CA ASN A 179 -17.21 -11.37 6.98
C ASN A 179 -16.30 -11.30 5.75
N ILE A 180 -15.04 -11.56 5.96
CA ILE A 180 -14.03 -11.68 4.90
C ILE A 180 -13.31 -13.01 5.04
N VAL A 181 -12.88 -13.57 3.91
CA VAL A 181 -12.06 -14.77 3.89
C VAL A 181 -10.60 -14.35 3.68
N VAL A 182 -9.75 -14.72 4.64
CA VAL A 182 -8.31 -14.55 4.57
C VAL A 182 -7.71 -15.91 4.24
N ASN A 183 -7.17 -16.07 3.04
CA ASN A 183 -6.61 -17.31 2.55
C ASN A 183 -5.23 -17.58 3.18
N ALA A 184 -4.89 -18.84 3.37
CA ALA A 184 -3.53 -19.21 3.71
C ALA A 184 -2.62 -19.04 2.49
N LEU A 185 -1.44 -18.47 2.70
CA LEU A 185 -0.32 -18.60 1.77
C LEU A 185 0.49 -19.86 2.12
N PRO A 186 1.27 -20.39 1.18
CA PRO A 186 2.23 -21.43 1.47
C PRO A 186 3.13 -21.06 2.67
N ASP A 187 3.61 -22.06 3.39
CA ASP A 187 4.44 -21.86 4.57
C ASP A 187 5.66 -20.97 4.24
N GLY A 188 5.90 -19.99 5.11
CA GLY A 188 6.99 -19.03 4.95
C GLY A 188 6.68 -17.83 4.02
N GLN A 189 5.65 -17.86 3.19
CA GLN A 189 5.37 -16.81 2.20
C GLN A 189 4.51 -15.64 2.73
N ALA A 190 4.01 -15.72 3.95
CA ALA A 190 3.28 -14.59 4.56
C ALA A 190 4.19 -13.39 4.87
N TRP A 191 5.50 -13.62 5.00
CA TRP A 191 6.55 -12.64 5.33
C TRP A 191 6.11 -11.65 6.41
N LEU A 192 5.55 -12.21 7.45
CA LEU A 192 5.09 -11.50 8.65
C LEU A 192 5.66 -12.22 9.88
N LYS A 193 6.43 -11.49 10.67
CA LYS A 193 7.02 -12.02 11.90
C LYS A 193 6.76 -11.08 13.06
N SER A 194 6.56 -11.64 14.24
CA SER A 194 6.49 -10.86 15.48
C SER A 194 7.80 -10.93 16.24
N PHE A 195 8.11 -9.83 16.95
CA PHE A 195 9.21 -9.77 17.91
C PHE A 195 8.80 -8.98 19.15
N LYS A 196 9.58 -9.10 20.23
CA LYS A 196 9.32 -8.40 21.48
C LYS A 196 10.44 -7.44 21.81
N VAL A 197 10.06 -6.29 22.40
CA VAL A 197 10.99 -5.36 23.03
C VAL A 197 10.43 -5.06 24.42
N GLY A 198 11.02 -5.64 25.45
CA GLY A 198 10.41 -5.67 26.78
C GLY A 198 9.08 -6.44 26.75
N ASP A 199 8.03 -5.80 27.24
CA ASP A 199 6.66 -6.38 27.25
C ASP A 199 5.87 -6.10 25.96
N ASP A 200 6.37 -5.21 25.11
CA ASP A 200 5.72 -4.81 23.89
C ASP A 200 5.95 -5.83 22.77
N VAL A 201 4.91 -6.09 21.97
CA VAL A 201 4.95 -6.97 20.81
C VAL A 201 4.83 -6.15 19.53
N TYR A 202 5.75 -6.40 18.61
CA TYR A 202 5.82 -5.74 17.31
C TYR A 202 5.65 -6.77 16.19
N PHE A 203 5.21 -6.30 15.02
CA PHE A 203 5.05 -7.10 13.83
C PHE A 203 5.82 -6.46 12.67
N LEU A 204 6.72 -7.22 12.07
CA LEU A 204 7.44 -6.84 10.86
C LEU A 204 6.73 -7.47 9.66
N SER A 205 6.13 -6.65 8.81
CA SER A 205 5.35 -7.07 7.64
C SER A 205 6.05 -6.63 6.37
N LEU A 206 6.35 -7.55 5.46
CA LEU A 206 6.88 -7.22 4.14
C LEU A 206 5.81 -6.55 3.27
N VAL A 207 6.17 -5.46 2.61
CA VAL A 207 5.35 -4.77 1.60
C VAL A 207 5.79 -5.18 0.19
N ASN A 208 7.10 -5.12 -0.06
CA ASN A 208 7.73 -5.55 -1.32
C ASN A 208 9.20 -5.96 -1.07
N PRO A 209 9.78 -6.72 -2.00
CA PRO A 209 9.25 -7.14 -3.29
C PRO A 209 8.24 -8.29 -3.16
N ASN A 210 7.27 -8.35 -4.07
CA ASN A 210 6.40 -9.52 -4.23
C ASN A 210 7.01 -10.53 -5.21
N ASP A 211 7.93 -10.07 -6.05
CA ASP A 211 8.66 -10.85 -7.04
C ASP A 211 10.16 -10.71 -6.75
N TRP A 212 10.69 -11.70 -6.04
CA TRP A 212 12.08 -11.77 -5.66
C TRP A 212 12.94 -12.21 -6.85
N LYS A 213 14.10 -11.60 -7.01
CA LYS A 213 15.04 -11.91 -8.10
C LYS A 213 16.48 -11.92 -7.63
N THR A 214 17.34 -12.59 -8.39
CA THR A 214 18.79 -12.48 -8.21
C THR A 214 19.26 -11.05 -8.40
N GLY A 215 20.31 -10.67 -7.68
CA GLY A 215 20.83 -9.33 -7.63
C GLY A 215 20.15 -8.46 -6.57
N SER A 216 20.20 -7.16 -6.77
CA SER A 216 19.69 -6.18 -5.82
C SER A 216 18.16 -6.09 -5.86
N ASN A 217 17.52 -6.22 -4.69
CA ASN A 217 16.10 -6.03 -4.48
C ASN A 217 15.90 -4.91 -3.46
N THR A 218 15.01 -3.97 -3.73
CA THR A 218 14.55 -3.02 -2.71
C THR A 218 13.56 -3.72 -1.80
N ILE A 219 13.85 -3.77 -0.51
CA ILE A 219 12.98 -4.36 0.50
C ILE A 219 12.28 -3.24 1.26
N LYS A 220 10.96 -3.29 1.31
CA LYS A 220 10.11 -2.35 2.06
C LYS A 220 9.24 -3.15 3.03
N ALA A 221 9.15 -2.68 4.27
CA ALA A 221 8.35 -3.31 5.31
C ALA A 221 7.68 -2.26 6.20
N TYR A 222 6.65 -2.69 6.95
CA TYR A 222 6.10 -1.92 8.06
C TYR A 222 6.39 -2.60 9.39
N ILE A 223 6.62 -1.80 10.42
CA ILE A 223 6.67 -2.26 11.81
C ILE A 223 5.46 -1.67 12.53
N SER A 224 4.60 -2.56 13.03
CA SER A 224 3.40 -2.19 13.79
C SER A 224 3.52 -2.68 15.23
N LYS A 225 2.92 -1.95 16.16
CA LYS A 225 2.90 -2.31 17.59
C LYS A 225 1.54 -2.89 17.96
N LYS A 226 1.54 -4.01 18.66
CA LYS A 226 0.31 -4.62 19.20
C LYS A 226 -0.39 -3.64 20.13
N SER A 227 -1.67 -3.38 19.86
CA SER A 227 -2.47 -2.45 20.65
C SER A 227 -2.96 -3.05 21.97
N ASN A 228 -3.23 -2.18 22.92
CA ASN A 228 -3.98 -2.51 24.12
C ASN A 228 -5.16 -1.52 24.23
N PRO A 229 -6.43 -2.00 24.14
CA PRO A 229 -6.84 -3.40 24.04
C PRO A 229 -6.50 -4.04 22.68
N ILE A 230 -6.33 -5.36 22.69
CA ILE A 230 -5.91 -6.15 21.50
C ILE A 230 -6.94 -6.16 20.36
N THR A 231 -8.15 -5.68 20.61
CA THR A 231 -9.22 -5.52 19.62
C THR A 231 -9.09 -4.25 18.79
N THR A 232 -8.25 -3.31 19.23
CA THR A 232 -7.91 -2.11 18.45
C THR A 232 -6.91 -2.47 17.37
N PRO A 233 -7.02 -1.93 16.13
CA PRO A 233 -6.04 -2.12 15.07
C PRO A 233 -4.62 -1.78 15.53
N TYR A 234 -3.65 -2.59 15.11
CA TYR A 234 -2.25 -2.39 15.49
C TYR A 234 -1.60 -1.37 14.57
N ALA A 235 -1.52 -0.14 15.03
CA ALA A 235 -0.96 0.97 14.28
C ALA A 235 0.56 0.81 14.06
N LEU A 236 1.11 1.61 13.15
CA LEU A 236 2.56 1.72 12.96
C LEU A 236 3.23 2.09 14.29
N ALA A 237 4.37 1.47 14.55
CA ALA A 237 5.19 1.76 15.71
C ALA A 237 5.66 3.21 15.69
N THR A 238 5.45 3.92 16.80
CA THR A 238 5.98 5.27 17.00
C THR A 238 7.49 5.25 17.24
N GLU A 239 7.97 4.17 17.82
CA GLU A 239 9.38 3.89 18.04
C GLU A 239 10.13 3.80 16.71
N THR A 240 11.39 4.15 16.73
CA THR A 240 12.27 4.04 15.56
C THR A 240 13.27 2.92 15.79
N PHE A 241 13.35 2.03 14.82
CA PHE A 241 14.29 0.93 14.80
C PHE A 241 15.22 1.04 13.58
N THR A 242 16.32 0.30 13.62
CA THR A 242 17.09 -0.10 12.44
C THR A 242 17.05 -1.61 12.39
N VAL A 243 16.78 -2.18 11.21
CA VAL A 243 16.71 -3.65 11.06
C VAL A 243 17.82 -4.09 10.13
N ASP A 244 18.87 -4.68 10.67
CA ASP A 244 19.92 -5.28 9.86
C ASP A 244 19.41 -6.53 9.16
N ILE A 245 19.91 -6.78 7.96
CA ILE A 245 19.53 -7.88 7.08
C ILE A 245 20.72 -8.79 6.88
N ASP A 246 20.57 -10.08 7.16
CA ASP A 246 21.59 -11.11 6.93
C ASP A 246 20.99 -12.29 6.13
N PRO A 247 21.06 -12.24 4.79
CA PRO A 247 20.58 -13.32 3.94
C PRO A 247 21.57 -14.48 3.95
N ARG A 248 21.07 -15.69 4.19
CA ARG A 248 21.85 -16.94 4.20
C ARG A 248 21.16 -18.01 3.39
N MET A 249 21.95 -18.88 2.74
CA MET A 249 21.46 -20.07 2.05
C MET A 249 21.71 -21.30 2.92
N PRO A 250 20.68 -21.84 3.61
CA PRO A 250 20.85 -22.99 4.51
C PRO A 250 21.41 -24.22 3.80
N ASP A 251 20.96 -24.48 2.58
CA ASP A 251 21.34 -25.64 1.78
C ASP A 251 22.77 -25.55 1.18
N MET A 252 23.41 -24.38 1.32
CA MET A 252 24.77 -24.14 0.82
C MET A 252 25.73 -23.73 1.95
N GLY A 253 25.62 -24.38 3.10
CA GLY A 253 26.51 -24.14 4.24
C GLY A 253 26.38 -22.72 4.83
N ASN A 254 25.19 -22.15 4.80
CA ASN A 254 24.94 -20.78 5.24
C ASN A 254 25.73 -19.71 4.48
N HIS A 255 25.95 -19.94 3.17
CA HIS A 255 26.52 -18.92 2.30
C HIS A 255 25.74 -17.60 2.44
N THR A 256 26.46 -16.50 2.59
CA THR A 256 25.90 -15.15 2.74
C THR A 256 26.00 -14.35 1.46
N SER A 257 25.28 -13.25 1.38
CA SER A 257 25.36 -12.31 0.26
C SER A 257 25.84 -10.94 0.76
N PRO A 258 26.79 -10.31 0.07
CA PRO A 258 27.29 -8.98 0.43
C PRO A 258 26.34 -7.85 -0.06
N ASP A 259 26.73 -6.60 0.25
CA ASP A 259 26.11 -5.38 -0.26
C ASP A 259 24.63 -5.19 0.15
N ASN A 260 24.27 -5.66 1.36
CA ASN A 260 22.98 -5.40 1.96
C ASN A 260 23.00 -4.08 2.73
N THR A 261 21.89 -3.34 2.71
CA THR A 261 21.69 -2.18 3.57
C THR A 261 20.54 -2.42 4.55
N PRO A 262 20.65 -1.95 5.79
CA PRO A 262 19.61 -2.14 6.78
C PRO A 262 18.30 -1.47 6.36
N LEU A 263 17.18 -1.98 6.88
CA LEU A 263 15.89 -1.31 6.81
C LEU A 263 15.91 -0.13 7.78
N VAL A 264 15.72 1.08 7.24
CA VAL A 264 15.62 2.32 8.02
C VAL A 264 14.28 2.99 7.81
N LYS A 265 13.75 3.62 8.87
CA LYS A 265 12.44 4.27 8.86
C LYS A 265 12.40 5.44 7.88
N GLN A 266 11.38 5.47 7.03
CA GLN A 266 11.11 6.52 6.06
C GLN A 266 10.05 7.49 6.59
N GLN A 267 9.84 8.61 5.88
CA GLN A 267 8.86 9.63 6.25
C GLN A 267 7.41 9.12 6.24
N ASP A 268 7.10 8.15 5.34
CA ASP A 268 5.80 7.49 5.26
C ASP A 268 5.58 6.43 6.35
N GLY A 269 6.51 6.28 7.28
CA GLY A 269 6.49 5.31 8.36
C GLY A 269 6.90 3.89 7.96
N SER A 270 7.19 3.64 6.67
CA SER A 270 7.78 2.38 6.23
C SER A 270 9.25 2.27 6.62
N TYR A 271 9.77 1.06 6.51
CA TYR A 271 11.18 0.75 6.64
C TYR A 271 11.69 0.27 5.29
N GLN A 272 12.80 0.83 4.81
CA GLN A 272 13.32 0.50 3.50
C GLN A 272 14.83 0.26 3.54
N GLY A 273 15.27 -0.75 2.78
CA GLY A 273 16.66 -1.12 2.62
C GLY A 273 16.87 -1.86 1.30
N THR A 274 18.06 -2.40 1.11
CA THR A 274 18.43 -3.17 -0.06
C THR A 274 18.96 -4.53 0.36
N ILE A 275 18.48 -5.57 -0.30
CA ILE A 275 19.01 -6.92 -0.17
C ILE A 275 19.55 -7.40 -1.52
N ASN A 276 20.76 -7.92 -1.52
CA ASN A 276 21.38 -8.52 -2.68
C ASN A 276 21.35 -10.05 -2.55
N LEU A 277 20.75 -10.74 -3.52
CA LEU A 277 20.61 -12.19 -3.54
C LEU A 277 21.42 -12.72 -4.74
N THR A 278 22.61 -13.25 -4.48
CA THR A 278 23.59 -13.52 -5.53
C THR A 278 23.31 -14.76 -6.38
N MET A 279 22.43 -15.65 -5.92
CA MET A 279 22.11 -16.93 -6.58
C MET A 279 20.63 -17.25 -6.45
N THR A 280 20.16 -18.16 -7.32
CA THR A 280 18.85 -18.80 -7.21
C THR A 280 18.85 -19.86 -6.09
N GLY A 281 17.68 -20.10 -5.49
CA GLY A 281 17.49 -21.09 -4.44
C GLY A 281 16.80 -20.52 -3.21
N LEU A 282 16.81 -21.28 -2.12
CA LEU A 282 16.23 -20.87 -0.84
C LEU A 282 17.18 -19.95 -0.10
N TRP A 283 16.73 -18.76 0.19
CA TRP A 283 17.37 -17.79 1.07
C TRP A 283 16.57 -17.63 2.36
N ARG A 284 17.27 -17.69 3.49
CA ARG A 284 16.75 -17.32 4.80
C ARG A 284 17.28 -15.96 5.16
N ILE A 285 16.40 -14.97 5.21
CA ILE A 285 16.72 -13.56 5.50
C ILE A 285 16.55 -13.34 6.99
N HIS A 286 17.64 -13.36 7.74
CA HIS A 286 17.65 -13.09 9.18
C HIS A 286 17.61 -11.59 9.45
N PHE A 287 16.92 -11.19 10.52
CA PHE A 287 16.81 -9.82 10.95
C PHE A 287 17.37 -9.62 12.34
N THR A 288 18.10 -8.50 12.51
CA THR A 288 18.55 -8.01 13.80
C THR A 288 17.97 -6.62 13.99
N VAL A 289 17.05 -6.47 14.96
CA VAL A 289 16.39 -5.20 15.26
C VAL A 289 17.20 -4.46 16.30
N LYS A 290 17.53 -3.20 16.01
CA LYS A 290 18.27 -2.30 16.89
C LYS A 290 17.44 -1.07 17.25
N ASP A 291 17.62 -0.60 18.48
CA ASP A 291 17.07 0.69 18.92
C ASP A 291 17.87 1.87 18.35
N THR A 292 17.46 3.09 18.65
CA THR A 292 18.15 4.33 18.22
C THR A 292 19.53 4.51 18.81
N LYS A 293 19.91 3.74 19.83
CA LYS A 293 21.25 3.74 20.45
C LYS A 293 22.15 2.65 19.86
N GLY A 294 21.61 1.82 18.96
CA GLY A 294 22.33 0.71 18.36
C GLY A 294 22.31 -0.58 19.19
N ASN A 295 21.56 -0.63 20.30
CA ASN A 295 21.43 -1.86 21.08
C ASN A 295 20.53 -2.84 20.34
N ILE A 296 20.91 -4.12 20.30
CA ILE A 296 20.06 -5.19 19.77
C ILE A 296 18.90 -5.39 20.75
N VAL A 297 17.67 -5.27 20.22
CA VAL A 297 16.44 -5.42 20.97
C VAL A 297 15.63 -6.66 20.56
N ALA A 298 15.90 -7.21 19.39
CA ALA A 298 15.35 -8.49 18.92
C ALA A 298 16.20 -9.07 17.78
N GLY A 299 16.17 -10.38 17.61
CA GLY A 299 16.99 -11.06 16.62
C GLY A 299 18.47 -11.08 17.03
N GLY A 300 19.36 -11.26 16.07
CA GLY A 300 20.80 -11.40 16.29
C GLY A 300 21.26 -12.85 16.28
N GLU A 301 22.55 -13.09 16.59
CA GLU A 301 23.17 -14.42 16.43
C GLU A 301 22.51 -15.49 17.31
N GLU A 302 22.08 -15.16 18.51
CA GLU A 302 21.42 -16.09 19.43
C GLU A 302 19.98 -16.44 19.01
N GLU A 303 19.34 -15.57 18.21
CA GLU A 303 17.95 -15.71 17.75
C GLU A 303 17.81 -15.84 16.24
N LEU A 304 18.88 -16.16 15.53
CA LEU A 304 18.86 -16.32 14.07
C LEU A 304 17.75 -17.26 13.56
N SER A 305 17.33 -18.22 14.37
CA SER A 305 16.25 -19.15 14.04
C SER A 305 14.84 -18.58 14.22
N SER A 306 14.65 -17.46 14.91
CA SER A 306 13.33 -16.97 15.32
C SER A 306 12.81 -15.81 14.46
N LEU A 307 13.68 -14.88 14.05
CA LEU A 307 13.28 -13.69 13.30
C LEU A 307 13.89 -13.71 11.88
N TYR A 308 13.19 -14.35 10.96
CA TYR A 308 13.61 -14.46 9.56
C TYR A 308 12.43 -14.61 8.61
N TRP A 309 12.65 -14.34 7.35
CA TRP A 309 11.79 -14.73 6.23
C TRP A 309 12.52 -15.73 5.32
N ASP A 310 11.78 -16.73 4.85
CA ASP A 310 12.26 -17.63 3.81
C ASP A 310 11.77 -17.14 2.45
N VAL A 311 12.69 -17.08 1.49
CA VAL A 311 12.45 -16.59 0.12
C VAL A 311 13.10 -17.56 -0.85
N THR A 312 12.36 -17.97 -1.87
CA THR A 312 12.89 -18.81 -2.96
C THR A 312 12.89 -18.04 -4.26
N ILE A 313 14.02 -18.00 -4.97
CA ILE A 313 14.18 -17.36 -6.28
C ILE A 313 14.54 -18.41 -7.35
#